data_d4fdabe7a82be5a378322a6d648946ab
#
_entry.id   d4fdabe7a82be5a378322a6d648946ab
#
_cell.length_a   1.000
_cell.length_b   1.000
_cell.length_c   1.000
_cell.angle_alpha   90.00
_cell.angle_beta   90.00
_cell.angle_gamma   90.00
#
_symmetry.space_group_name_H-M   'P 1'
#
loop_
_entity.id
_entity.type
_entity.pdbx_description
1 polymer ?
#
loop_
_entity_poly.entity_id
_entity_poly.type
_entity_poly.pdbx_seq_one_letter_code
_entity_poly.pdbx_strand_id
1 'polypeptide(L)'
;MKKLRLSILILAISAFFSQSFACTSILVTRKASKNGSTMITYAADSHTRYGDLYYLPGGVHKPGEMIQIFDYGDGRPLIQIPQVERTFTVIRNANEVGLGITETTFGGRAELESETPAIDYGSLIRLALQRASNAREAIKVM
;
A
#
# COMPACT_ATOMS: atom_id res chain seq x y z
N MET A 1 -43.67 -24.67 -10.37
CA MET A 1 -42.35 -25.09 -10.86
C MET A 1 -41.59 -24.00 -11.67
N LYS A 2 -42.22 -23.29 -12.63
CA LYS A 2 -41.57 -22.23 -13.43
C LYS A 2 -41.10 -21.04 -12.55
N LYS A 3 -41.92 -20.58 -11.60
CA LYS A 3 -41.58 -19.46 -10.69
C LYS A 3 -40.39 -19.80 -9.78
N LEU A 4 -40.32 -21.01 -9.27
CA LEU A 4 -39.22 -21.51 -8.43
C LEU A 4 -37.86 -21.53 -9.22
N ARG A 5 -37.91 -21.99 -10.47
CA ARG A 5 -36.74 -22.03 -11.35
C ARG A 5 -36.24 -20.60 -11.68
N LEU A 6 -37.17 -19.68 -11.90
CA LEU A 6 -36.82 -18.28 -12.15
C LEU A 6 -36.18 -17.61 -10.91
N SER A 7 -36.72 -17.88 -9.71
CA SER A 7 -36.15 -17.37 -8.46
C SER A 7 -34.74 -17.92 -8.19
N ILE A 8 -34.50 -19.20 -8.46
CA ILE A 8 -33.19 -19.82 -8.33
C ILE A 8 -32.20 -19.23 -9.34
N LEU A 9 -32.64 -18.95 -10.56
CA LEU A 9 -31.81 -18.34 -11.60
C LEU A 9 -31.41 -16.90 -11.24
N ILE A 10 -32.35 -16.11 -10.70
CA ILE A 10 -32.10 -14.75 -10.24
C ILE A 10 -31.11 -14.75 -9.05
N LEU A 11 -31.30 -15.68 -8.10
CA LEU A 11 -30.39 -15.83 -6.96
C LEU A 11 -28.98 -16.25 -7.39
N ALA A 12 -28.88 -17.16 -8.36
CA ALA A 12 -27.59 -17.57 -8.93
C ALA A 12 -26.89 -16.43 -9.68
N ILE A 13 -27.64 -15.63 -10.45
CA ILE A 13 -27.11 -14.46 -11.15
C ILE A 13 -26.64 -13.39 -10.15
N SER A 14 -27.41 -13.14 -9.08
CA SER A 14 -26.99 -12.15 -8.05
C SER A 14 -25.72 -12.57 -7.28
N ALA A 15 -25.46 -13.85 -7.12
CA ALA A 15 -24.25 -14.35 -6.49
C ALA A 15 -22.98 -14.12 -7.34
N PHE A 16 -23.10 -13.93 -8.66
CA PHE A 16 -21.99 -13.58 -9.53
C PHE A 16 -21.64 -12.08 -9.54
N PHE A 17 -22.48 -11.23 -8.95
CA PHE A 17 -22.25 -9.78 -8.85
C PHE A 17 -21.67 -9.34 -7.51
N SER A 18 -21.14 -10.24 -6.68
CA SER A 18 -20.32 -9.83 -5.54
C SER A 18 -19.02 -9.21 -6.06
N GLN A 19 -19.03 -7.90 -6.20
CA GLN A 19 -17.82 -7.13 -6.49
C GLN A 19 -16.88 -7.28 -5.29
N SER A 20 -15.85 -8.04 -5.47
CA SER A 20 -14.73 -8.08 -4.54
C SER A 20 -13.94 -6.78 -4.71
N PHE A 21 -14.10 -5.86 -3.76
CA PHE A 21 -13.22 -4.69 -3.67
C PHE A 21 -11.88 -5.18 -3.10
N ALA A 22 -10.91 -5.36 -3.95
CA ALA A 22 -9.58 -5.77 -3.55
C ALA A 22 -8.54 -5.14 -4.45
N CYS A 23 -7.53 -4.50 -3.85
CA CYS A 23 -6.38 -4.02 -4.60
C CYS A 23 -5.63 -5.18 -5.25
N THR A 24 -5.11 -4.97 -6.45
CA THR A 24 -4.40 -5.99 -7.21
C THR A 24 -2.95 -5.61 -7.41
N SER A 25 -2.05 -6.53 -7.07
CA SER A 25 -0.62 -6.38 -7.33
C SER A 25 -0.08 -7.55 -8.14
N ILE A 26 0.77 -7.28 -9.14
CA ILE A 26 1.48 -8.29 -9.91
C ILE A 26 2.98 -8.09 -9.69
N LEU A 27 3.66 -9.14 -9.26
CA LEU A 27 5.12 -9.16 -9.11
C LEU A 27 5.72 -10.07 -10.16
N VAL A 28 6.66 -9.53 -10.95
CA VAL A 28 7.42 -10.30 -11.94
C VAL A 28 8.86 -10.42 -11.46
N THR A 29 9.29 -11.65 -11.21
CA THR A 29 10.65 -11.92 -10.75
C THR A 29 11.65 -11.90 -11.93
N ARG A 30 12.92 -11.78 -11.60
CA ARG A 30 14.02 -11.80 -12.59
C ARG A 30 13.97 -12.97 -13.57
N LYS A 31 13.61 -14.15 -13.06
CA LYS A 31 13.54 -15.37 -13.88
C LYS A 31 12.31 -15.43 -14.79
N ALA A 32 11.28 -14.67 -14.47
CA ALA A 32 10.05 -14.60 -15.25
C ALA A 32 10.07 -13.49 -16.31
N SER A 33 11.02 -12.57 -16.24
CA SER A 33 11.16 -11.48 -17.21
C SER A 33 12.16 -11.82 -18.31
N LYS A 34 11.90 -11.32 -19.52
CA LYS A 34 12.75 -11.57 -20.70
C LYS A 34 14.17 -11.00 -20.55
N ASN A 35 14.29 -9.86 -19.88
CA ASN A 35 15.55 -9.10 -19.75
C ASN A 35 16.17 -9.17 -18.34
N GLY A 36 15.65 -10.03 -17.47
CA GLY A 36 16.14 -10.16 -16.10
C GLY A 36 15.74 -9.01 -15.16
N SER A 37 14.81 -8.14 -15.55
CA SER A 37 14.27 -7.11 -14.65
C SER A 37 13.27 -7.69 -13.64
N THR A 38 13.11 -7.01 -12.52
CA THR A 38 11.97 -7.21 -11.62
C THR A 38 10.94 -6.12 -11.89
N MET A 39 9.66 -6.46 -11.87
CA MET A 39 8.58 -5.51 -12.09
C MET A 39 7.51 -5.69 -11.02
N ILE A 40 6.88 -4.60 -10.63
CA ILE A 40 5.75 -4.60 -9.72
C ILE A 40 4.67 -3.68 -10.30
N THR A 41 3.43 -4.11 -10.25
CA THR A 41 2.27 -3.28 -10.56
C THR A 41 1.38 -3.16 -9.35
N TYR A 42 0.62 -2.09 -9.30
CA TYR A 42 -0.36 -1.86 -8.25
C TYR A 42 -1.59 -1.17 -8.83
N ALA A 43 -2.76 -1.75 -8.56
CA ALA A 43 -4.04 -1.15 -8.84
C ALA A 43 -4.83 -1.04 -7.54
N ALA A 44 -5.14 0.19 -7.14
CA ALA A 44 -6.05 0.45 -6.03
C ALA A 44 -7.49 0.47 -6.56
N ASP A 45 -8.28 -0.53 -6.20
CA ASP A 45 -9.68 -0.61 -6.58
C ASP A 45 -10.50 0.29 -5.64
N SER A 46 -10.68 1.55 -6.05
CA SER A 46 -11.37 2.56 -5.24
C SER A 46 -12.23 3.46 -6.11
N HIS A 47 -13.43 3.78 -5.64
CA HIS A 47 -14.32 4.76 -6.29
C HIS A 47 -14.00 6.21 -5.94
N THR A 48 -13.20 6.45 -4.91
CA THR A 48 -12.92 7.78 -4.36
C THR A 48 -11.46 8.18 -4.41
N ARG A 49 -10.54 7.25 -4.67
CA ARG A 49 -9.11 7.51 -4.74
C ARG A 49 -8.68 7.60 -6.19
N TYR A 50 -8.14 8.75 -6.58
CA TYR A 50 -7.57 8.97 -7.89
C TYR A 50 -6.07 8.68 -7.87
N GLY A 51 -5.53 8.32 -9.04
CA GLY A 51 -4.13 7.98 -9.20
C GLY A 51 -3.20 9.17 -9.25
N ASP A 52 -3.29 10.12 -8.33
CA ASP A 52 -2.43 11.30 -8.30
C ASP A 52 -0.95 10.93 -8.20
N LEU A 53 -0.12 11.61 -8.95
CA LEU A 53 1.32 11.52 -8.80
C LEU A 53 1.75 12.39 -7.61
N TYR A 54 2.22 11.77 -6.54
CA TYR A 54 2.83 12.49 -5.44
C TYR A 54 4.34 12.30 -5.44
N TYR A 55 5.03 13.32 -4.96
CA TYR A 55 6.47 13.41 -4.87
C TYR A 55 6.85 13.82 -3.45
N LEU A 56 7.67 13.02 -2.80
CA LEU A 56 8.26 13.32 -1.50
C LEU A 56 9.76 13.46 -1.68
N PRO A 57 10.32 14.66 -1.55
CA PRO A 57 11.74 14.86 -1.70
C PRO A 57 12.51 14.13 -0.61
N GLY A 58 13.60 13.48 -0.99
CA GLY A 58 14.62 13.02 -0.07
C GLY A 58 15.45 14.18 0.48
N GLY A 59 16.24 13.90 1.51
CA GLY A 59 17.08 14.93 2.10
C GLY A 59 18.00 14.44 3.20
N VAL A 60 18.79 15.35 3.72
CA VAL A 60 19.62 15.17 4.92
C VAL A 60 18.97 15.91 6.08
N HIS A 61 18.83 15.25 7.20
CA HIS A 61 18.13 15.70 8.38
C HIS A 61 19.09 15.88 9.55
N LYS A 62 18.73 16.77 10.48
CA LYS A 62 19.56 17.03 11.66
C LYS A 62 19.47 15.89 12.67
N PRO A 63 20.55 15.58 13.40
CA PRO A 63 20.47 14.64 14.52
C PRO A 63 19.41 15.06 15.54
N GLY A 64 18.56 14.08 15.95
CA GLY A 64 17.48 14.32 16.91
C GLY A 64 16.24 14.99 16.33
N GLU A 65 16.19 15.24 15.02
CA GLU A 65 14.96 15.71 14.38
C GLU A 65 13.84 14.69 14.54
N MET A 66 12.63 15.19 14.77
CA MET A 66 11.42 14.38 14.86
C MET A 66 10.52 14.67 13.67
N ILE A 67 9.88 13.64 13.15
CA ILE A 67 8.89 13.76 12.08
C ILE A 67 7.49 13.42 12.61
N GLN A 68 6.53 14.28 12.31
CA GLN A 68 5.11 14.01 12.55
C GLN A 68 4.56 13.10 11.46
N ILE A 69 3.99 11.98 11.84
CA ILE A 69 3.26 11.09 10.94
C ILE A 69 1.79 11.53 10.92
N PHE A 70 1.24 11.60 9.73
CA PHE A 70 -0.16 11.92 9.48
C PHE A 70 -0.85 10.72 8.86
N ASP A 71 -2.12 10.52 9.19
CA ASP A 71 -2.96 9.51 8.57
C ASP A 71 -3.04 9.76 7.05
N TYR A 72 -2.81 8.72 6.26
CA TYR A 72 -2.80 8.80 4.81
C TYR A 72 -4.20 9.12 4.21
N GLY A 73 -5.26 8.74 4.92
CA GLY A 73 -6.63 8.90 4.44
C GLY A 73 -7.21 10.28 4.71
N ASP A 74 -7.13 10.76 5.95
CA ASP A 74 -7.77 11.99 6.41
C ASP A 74 -6.81 13.10 6.83
N GLY A 75 -5.51 12.81 6.88
CA GLY A 75 -4.48 13.79 7.21
C GLY A 75 -4.40 14.17 8.69
N ARG A 76 -5.07 13.47 9.59
CA ARG A 76 -4.96 13.73 11.03
C ARG A 76 -3.57 13.36 11.56
N PRO A 77 -3.04 14.07 12.55
CA PRO A 77 -1.77 13.71 13.15
C PRO A 77 -1.89 12.40 13.94
N LEU A 78 -0.94 11.49 13.74
CA LEU A 78 -0.85 10.21 14.44
C LEU A 78 0.25 10.29 15.52
N ILE A 79 1.46 9.91 15.17
CA ILE A 79 2.59 9.80 16.09
C ILE A 79 3.79 10.61 15.59
N GLN A 80 4.64 11.05 16.50
CA GLN A 80 5.97 11.56 16.19
C GLN A 80 7.00 10.46 16.35
N ILE A 81 7.90 10.34 15.38
CA ILE A 81 8.99 9.37 15.41
C ILE A 81 10.32 10.07 15.11
N PRO A 82 11.46 9.50 15.53
CA PRO A 82 12.76 10.02 15.14
C PRO A 82 12.96 9.98 13.64
N GLN A 83 13.47 11.08 13.08
CA GLN A 83 13.88 11.14 11.68
C GLN A 83 15.25 10.49 11.52
N VAL A 84 15.43 9.80 10.40
CA VAL A 84 16.74 9.27 10.01
C VAL A 84 17.61 10.37 9.40
N GLU A 85 18.93 10.24 9.49
CA GLU A 85 19.87 11.24 8.96
C GLU A 85 19.67 11.51 7.47
N ARG A 86 19.31 10.50 6.69
CA ARG A 86 19.07 10.63 5.25
C ARG A 86 17.80 9.89 4.83
N THR A 87 17.01 10.54 4.00
CA THR A 87 15.83 9.95 3.36
C THR A 87 16.00 9.92 1.84
N PHE A 88 15.43 8.89 1.21
CA PHE A 88 15.33 8.78 -0.25
C PHE A 88 14.14 9.60 -0.77
N THR A 89 14.28 10.11 -2.00
CA THR A 89 13.16 10.66 -2.76
C THR A 89 12.18 9.53 -3.11
N VAL A 90 10.89 9.80 -2.89
CA VAL A 90 9.82 8.86 -3.19
C VAL A 90 8.87 9.45 -4.23
N ILE A 91 8.58 8.67 -5.25
CA ILE A 91 7.56 8.97 -6.27
C ILE A 91 6.53 7.85 -6.22
N ARG A 92 5.34 8.15 -5.70
CA ARG A 92 4.28 7.17 -5.45
C ARG A 92 4.79 5.97 -4.62
N ASN A 93 4.78 4.79 -5.22
CA ASN A 93 5.14 3.53 -4.59
C ASN A 93 6.57 3.06 -4.90
N ALA A 94 7.43 3.96 -5.35
CA ALA A 94 8.84 3.68 -5.64
C ALA A 94 9.75 4.78 -5.11
N ASN A 95 11.00 4.43 -4.79
CA ASN A 95 12.03 5.41 -4.43
C ASN A 95 13.12 5.53 -5.51
N GLU A 96 13.98 6.53 -5.37
CA GLU A 96 15.04 6.88 -6.33
C GLU A 96 16.08 5.78 -6.55
N VAL A 97 16.19 4.82 -5.65
CA VAL A 97 17.13 3.69 -5.77
C VAL A 97 16.45 2.41 -6.29
N GLY A 98 15.21 2.51 -6.76
CA GLY A 98 14.50 1.42 -7.43
C GLY A 98 13.80 0.43 -6.50
N LEU A 99 13.61 0.76 -5.22
CA LEU A 99 12.74 -0.01 -4.34
C LEU A 99 11.28 0.36 -4.63
N GLY A 100 10.45 -0.65 -4.90
CA GLY A 100 9.00 -0.51 -5.01
C GLY A 100 8.28 -1.26 -3.90
N ILE A 101 7.23 -0.68 -3.32
CA ILE A 101 6.37 -1.28 -2.30
C ILE A 101 4.93 -1.08 -2.71
N THR A 102 4.16 -2.16 -2.74
CA THR A 102 2.72 -2.14 -2.99
C THR A 102 2.01 -2.90 -1.89
N GLU A 103 0.72 -2.76 -1.81
CA GLU A 103 -0.12 -3.47 -0.88
C GLU A 103 -1.21 -4.25 -1.62
N THR A 104 -1.86 -5.15 -0.92
CA THR A 104 -3.09 -5.79 -1.38
C THR A 104 -4.04 -5.91 -0.20
N THR A 105 -5.31 -5.61 -0.44
CA THR A 105 -6.32 -5.67 0.61
C THR A 105 -6.74 -7.12 0.84
N PHE A 106 -6.72 -7.55 2.07
CA PHE A 106 -7.29 -8.83 2.53
C PHE A 106 -7.92 -8.64 3.91
N GLY A 107 -8.89 -9.49 4.25
CA GLY A 107 -9.44 -9.51 5.60
C GLY A 107 -8.39 -10.03 6.59
N GLY A 108 -8.02 -9.25 7.55
CA GLY A 108 -7.12 -9.63 8.63
C GLY A 108 -7.84 -10.40 9.74
N ARG A 109 -7.14 -10.61 10.84
CA ARG A 109 -7.69 -11.13 12.08
C ARG A 109 -8.29 -9.96 12.88
N ALA A 110 -9.60 -9.99 13.13
CA ALA A 110 -10.32 -8.89 13.79
C ALA A 110 -9.75 -8.55 15.17
N GLU A 111 -9.21 -9.54 15.90
CA GLU A 111 -8.59 -9.33 17.21
C GLU A 111 -7.26 -8.57 17.17
N LEU A 112 -6.70 -8.35 15.98
CA LEU A 112 -5.50 -7.55 15.77
C LEU A 112 -5.80 -6.12 15.29
N GLU A 113 -7.06 -5.78 15.07
CA GLU A 113 -7.46 -4.43 14.73
C GLU A 113 -7.29 -3.49 15.92
N SER A 114 -6.80 -2.29 15.67
CA SER A 114 -6.64 -1.24 16.68
C SER A 114 -7.52 -0.05 16.34
N GLU A 115 -8.31 0.42 17.29
CA GLU A 115 -9.09 1.65 17.14
C GLU A 115 -8.20 2.90 17.16
N THR A 116 -6.99 2.78 17.71
CA THR A 116 -6.01 3.87 17.82
C THR A 116 -4.66 3.46 17.21
N PRO A 117 -4.59 3.28 15.87
CA PRO A 117 -3.35 2.87 15.24
C PRO A 117 -2.28 3.96 15.37
N ALA A 118 -1.05 3.55 15.64
CA ALA A 118 0.10 4.47 15.68
C ALA A 118 0.48 4.93 14.26
N ILE A 119 0.26 4.10 13.26
CA ILE A 119 0.58 4.35 11.87
C ILE A 119 -0.41 3.58 10.97
N ASP A 120 -0.80 4.20 9.87
CA ASP A 120 -1.57 3.55 8.82
C ASP A 120 -0.67 2.90 7.75
N TYR A 121 -1.25 2.04 6.91
CA TYR A 121 -0.51 1.30 5.88
C TYR A 121 0.15 2.21 4.83
N GLY A 122 -0.50 3.30 4.44
CA GLY A 122 0.04 4.23 3.45
C GLY A 122 1.24 5.00 3.97
N SER A 123 1.17 5.47 5.21
CA SER A 123 2.29 6.12 5.90
C SER A 123 3.45 5.16 6.16
N LEU A 124 3.15 3.89 6.49
CA LEU A 124 4.16 2.85 6.66
C LEU A 124 4.93 2.58 5.36
N ILE A 125 4.23 2.47 4.22
CA ILE A 125 4.85 2.32 2.90
C ILE A 125 5.76 3.51 2.59
N ARG A 126 5.30 4.75 2.81
CA ARG A 126 6.09 5.96 2.57
C ARG A 126 7.36 6.00 3.42
N LEU A 127 7.24 5.70 4.70
CA LEU A 127 8.39 5.64 5.61
C LEU A 127 9.41 4.59 5.19
N ALA A 128 8.96 3.40 4.82
CA ALA A 128 9.84 2.33 4.36
C ALA A 128 10.55 2.72 3.05
N LEU A 129 9.85 3.35 2.10
CA LEU A 129 10.45 3.85 0.86
C LEU A 129 11.46 4.97 1.10
N GLN A 130 11.22 5.85 2.05
CA GLN A 130 12.16 6.92 2.41
C GLN A 130 13.43 6.42 3.12
N ARG A 131 13.38 5.25 3.77
CA ARG A 131 14.42 4.78 4.69
C ARG A 131 15.17 3.54 4.23
N ALA A 132 14.67 2.84 3.22
CA ALA A 132 15.22 1.56 2.77
C ALA A 132 15.68 1.62 1.31
N SER A 133 16.80 0.98 1.02
CA SER A 133 17.36 0.85 -0.33
C SER A 133 16.96 -0.46 -1.01
N ASN A 134 16.46 -1.43 -0.26
CA ASN A 134 16.07 -2.74 -0.77
C ASN A 134 14.97 -3.37 0.10
N ALA A 135 14.37 -4.46 -0.41
CA ALA A 135 13.22 -5.09 0.24
C ALA A 135 13.52 -5.63 1.66
N ARG A 136 14.74 -6.10 1.93
CA ARG A 136 15.11 -6.62 3.26
C ARG A 136 15.22 -5.50 4.29
N GLU A 137 15.74 -4.36 3.89
CA GLU A 137 15.77 -3.15 4.73
C GLU A 137 14.35 -2.62 4.96
N ALA A 138 13.50 -2.59 3.93
CA ALA A 138 12.11 -2.19 4.07
C ALA A 138 11.35 -3.01 5.12
N ILE A 139 11.49 -4.34 5.09
CA ILE A 139 10.90 -5.25 6.09
C ILE A 139 11.39 -4.94 7.51
N LYS A 140 12.66 -4.54 7.67
CA LYS A 140 13.20 -4.17 8.98
C LYS A 140 12.72 -2.80 9.47
N VAL A 141 12.39 -1.90 8.54
CA VAL A 141 11.81 -0.59 8.88
C VAL A 141 10.36 -0.75 9.32
N MET A 142 9.61 -1.64 8.68
CA MET A 142 8.21 -1.97 9.01
C MET A 142 8.11 -2.76 10.31
#